data_3c853d1ec72de5f19acec841c5b3e63d
#
_entry.id   3c853d1ec72de5f19acec841c5b3e63d
#
_cell.length_a   1.000
_cell.length_b   1.000
_cell.length_c   1.000
_cell.angle_alpha   90.00
_cell.angle_beta   90.00
_cell.angle_gamma   90.00
#
_symmetry.space_group_name_H-M   'P 1'
#
loop_
_entity.id
_entity.type
_entity.pdbx_description
1 polymer ?
#
loop_
_entity_poly.entity_id
_entity_poly.type
_entity_poly.pdbx_seq_one_letter_code
_entity_poly.pdbx_strand_id
1 'polypeptide(L)'
;EYNDANVRGVIDINRHIKNNIPFNGKIAYNTREYSYDNNITQLIRHTIEYINTKSRGILNINEDIKSGVFQIIEATKRYDKNKRQSIINKNLKKLNHPYFYEYEPLRKICIQILRHEELKYGREENKIYGILFDGSYLWEEYIYTILKDLDFLHPRNKEKTDGINLLNKKWTVYPDFYNYNKQIVLDTKYKMLNKDNDKIDGSDKHQIISYVYTLGAKIGGFVYPSENKEFSFDNIGILNREYNKNILEDYSPSIFKYAFLIPNKKSNEENFENINDFKKEIEKSENDFKEKIKNEFQ
;
A
#
# COMPACT_ATOMS: atom_id res chain seq x y z
N GLU A 1 -23.61 27.43 -10.18
CA GLU A 1 -24.21 28.74 -10.21
C GLU A 1 -24.07 29.35 -11.61
N TYR A 2 -25.19 29.73 -12.24
CA TYR A 2 -25.23 30.22 -13.61
C TYR A 2 -26.01 31.51 -13.67
N ASN A 3 -25.73 32.33 -14.67
CA ASN A 3 -26.45 33.57 -14.98
C ASN A 3 -26.48 33.75 -16.50
N ASP A 4 -27.43 33.10 -17.15
CA ASP A 4 -27.61 33.12 -18.59
C ASP A 4 -29.12 33.06 -18.98
N ALA A 5 -29.41 33.08 -20.27
CA ALA A 5 -30.79 33.07 -20.78
C ALA A 5 -31.41 31.64 -20.79
N ASN A 6 -30.59 30.58 -20.59
CA ASN A 6 -31.04 29.20 -20.69
C ASN A 6 -31.13 28.54 -19.32
N VAL A 7 -32.22 28.75 -18.62
CA VAL A 7 -32.44 28.26 -17.25
C VAL A 7 -32.53 26.73 -17.22
N ARG A 8 -31.61 26.06 -16.49
CA ARG A 8 -31.55 24.61 -16.35
C ARG A 8 -31.70 24.10 -14.90
N GLY A 9 -32.13 24.97 -14.00
CA GLY A 9 -32.24 24.62 -12.59
C GLY A 9 -33.09 25.57 -11.77
N VAL A 10 -32.92 25.58 -10.47
CA VAL A 10 -33.68 26.39 -9.53
C VAL A 10 -33.19 27.82 -9.58
N ILE A 11 -34.13 28.76 -9.79
CA ILE A 11 -33.82 30.19 -9.84
C ILE A 11 -33.37 30.68 -8.47
N ASP A 12 -32.20 31.35 -8.43
CA ASP A 12 -31.70 32.06 -7.27
C ASP A 12 -32.23 33.52 -7.30
N ILE A 13 -33.33 33.73 -6.61
CA ILE A 13 -34.04 35.01 -6.61
C ILE A 13 -33.14 36.14 -6.11
N ASN A 14 -32.40 35.91 -5.03
CA ASN A 14 -31.56 36.96 -4.43
C ASN A 14 -30.45 37.41 -5.39
N ARG A 15 -29.80 36.44 -6.05
CA ARG A 15 -28.75 36.73 -7.01
C ARG A 15 -29.31 37.29 -8.31
N HIS A 16 -30.51 36.87 -8.72
CA HIS A 16 -31.20 37.39 -9.89
C HIS A 16 -31.56 38.88 -9.70
N ILE A 17 -32.13 39.22 -8.55
CA ILE A 17 -32.46 40.62 -8.22
C ILE A 17 -31.20 41.48 -8.21
N LYS A 18 -30.13 40.99 -7.60
CA LYS A 18 -28.85 41.72 -7.47
C LYS A 18 -28.16 41.97 -8.82
N ASN A 19 -28.22 41.02 -9.75
CA ASN A 19 -27.41 41.05 -10.96
C ASN A 19 -28.19 41.37 -12.24
N ASN A 20 -29.50 41.19 -12.22
CA ASN A 20 -30.35 41.23 -13.43
C ASN A 20 -31.56 42.19 -13.30
N ILE A 21 -31.50 43.14 -12.37
CA ILE A 21 -32.49 44.23 -12.33
C ILE A 21 -31.78 45.56 -12.58
N PRO A 22 -32.19 46.30 -13.63
CA PRO A 22 -33.26 45.99 -14.60
C PRO A 22 -32.94 44.72 -15.42
N PHE A 23 -33.99 44.02 -15.87
CA PHE A 23 -33.86 42.76 -16.58
C PHE A 23 -33.01 42.89 -17.85
N ASN A 24 -31.96 42.09 -17.93
CA ASN A 24 -30.94 42.10 -18.98
C ASN A 24 -30.96 40.84 -19.87
N GLY A 25 -32.08 40.09 -19.87
CA GLY A 25 -32.22 38.85 -20.63
C GLY A 25 -31.60 37.63 -19.99
N LYS A 26 -31.00 37.75 -18.77
CA LYS A 26 -30.36 36.66 -18.05
C LYS A 26 -31.10 36.33 -16.76
N ILE A 27 -31.06 35.09 -16.36
CA ILE A 27 -31.65 34.60 -15.11
C ILE A 27 -30.58 33.92 -14.29
N ALA A 28 -30.43 34.27 -13.02
CA ALA A 28 -29.52 33.61 -12.10
C ALA A 28 -30.17 32.34 -11.55
N TYR A 29 -29.51 31.19 -11.71
CA TYR A 29 -30.03 29.90 -11.25
C TYR A 29 -28.93 29.00 -10.77
N ASN A 30 -29.31 27.97 -9.99
CA ASN A 30 -28.45 26.92 -9.51
C ASN A 30 -28.88 25.59 -10.11
N THR A 31 -27.92 24.84 -10.67
CA THR A 31 -28.16 23.49 -11.15
C THR A 31 -27.15 22.54 -10.59
N ARG A 32 -27.50 21.27 -10.48
CA ARG A 32 -26.59 20.18 -10.16
C ARG A 32 -26.17 19.51 -11.46
N GLU A 33 -24.88 19.49 -11.70
CA GLU A 33 -24.29 18.82 -12.85
C GLU A 33 -23.33 17.76 -12.37
N TYR A 34 -23.31 16.64 -13.09
CA TYR A 34 -22.25 15.65 -12.91
C TYR A 34 -20.97 16.22 -13.53
N SER A 35 -19.98 16.44 -12.71
CA SER A 35 -18.70 16.96 -13.17
C SER A 35 -17.59 16.18 -12.49
N TYR A 36 -16.59 15.80 -13.29
CA TYR A 36 -15.33 15.27 -12.75
C TYR A 36 -14.54 16.34 -12.01
N ASP A 37 -14.79 17.63 -12.26
CA ASP A 37 -14.21 18.75 -11.52
C ASP A 37 -15.02 19.03 -10.25
N ASN A 38 -14.77 18.23 -9.22
CA ASN A 38 -15.47 18.29 -7.94
C ASN A 38 -14.48 18.45 -6.77
N ASN A 39 -14.98 18.57 -5.55
CA ASN A 39 -14.15 18.86 -4.39
C ASN A 39 -13.06 17.80 -4.14
N ILE A 40 -13.35 16.50 -4.40
CA ILE A 40 -12.38 15.43 -4.16
C ILE A 40 -11.28 15.42 -5.22
N THR A 41 -11.63 15.59 -6.50
CA THR A 41 -10.64 15.65 -7.57
C THR A 41 -9.78 16.93 -7.47
N GLN A 42 -10.36 18.05 -7.04
CA GLN A 42 -9.62 19.27 -6.70
C GLN A 42 -8.64 19.04 -5.52
N LEU A 43 -9.04 18.28 -4.49
CA LEU A 43 -8.14 17.92 -3.39
C LEU A 43 -6.95 17.11 -3.89
N ILE A 44 -7.20 16.10 -4.73
CA ILE A 44 -6.15 15.28 -5.35
C ILE A 44 -5.24 16.16 -6.21
N ARG A 45 -5.81 17.07 -7.01
CA ARG A 45 -5.04 18.03 -7.82
C ARG A 45 -4.11 18.89 -6.98
N HIS A 46 -4.60 19.47 -5.88
CA HIS A 46 -3.75 20.24 -4.97
C HIS A 46 -2.60 19.41 -4.38
N THR A 47 -2.86 18.14 -4.10
CA THR A 47 -1.84 17.21 -3.57
C THR A 47 -0.79 16.89 -4.63
N ILE A 48 -1.20 16.62 -5.88
CA ILE A 48 -0.30 16.41 -7.02
C ILE A 48 0.64 17.60 -7.19
N GLU A 49 0.12 18.82 -7.23
CA GLU A 49 0.92 20.03 -7.39
C GLU A 49 1.88 20.25 -6.22
N TYR A 50 1.43 19.94 -5.01
CA TYR A 50 2.29 20.01 -3.84
C TYR A 50 3.45 19.02 -3.91
N ILE A 51 3.17 17.75 -4.25
CA ILE A 51 4.20 16.70 -4.42
C ILE A 51 5.20 17.09 -5.50
N ASN A 52 4.72 17.55 -6.66
CA ASN A 52 5.58 18.00 -7.76
C ASN A 52 6.51 19.15 -7.35
N THR A 53 6.07 20.01 -6.43
CA THR A 53 6.88 21.11 -5.92
C THR A 53 7.98 20.62 -4.96
N LYS A 54 7.68 19.61 -4.13
CA LYS A 54 8.59 19.12 -3.07
C LYS A 54 9.50 17.99 -3.53
N SER A 55 9.03 17.11 -4.40
CA SER A 55 9.72 15.89 -4.81
C SER A 55 9.50 15.65 -6.30
N ARG A 56 10.25 16.38 -7.11
CA ARG A 56 10.19 16.24 -8.57
C ARG A 56 10.53 14.81 -8.98
N GLY A 57 9.66 14.19 -9.77
CA GLY A 57 9.89 12.87 -10.34
C GLY A 57 9.15 11.72 -9.67
N ILE A 58 8.71 11.83 -8.41
CA ILE A 58 7.94 10.76 -7.74
C ILE A 58 6.69 10.36 -8.53
N LEU A 59 5.97 11.33 -9.08
CA LEU A 59 4.75 11.08 -9.87
C LEU A 59 5.04 10.63 -11.32
N ASN A 60 6.31 10.45 -11.68
CA ASN A 60 6.74 10.02 -13.01
C ASN A 60 7.39 8.63 -13.01
N ILE A 61 7.32 7.90 -11.90
CA ILE A 61 8.03 6.62 -11.71
C ILE A 61 7.47 5.56 -12.66
N ASN A 62 6.16 5.60 -12.92
CA ASN A 62 5.51 4.59 -13.73
C ASN A 62 4.45 5.23 -14.65
N GLU A 63 4.13 4.57 -15.77
CA GLU A 63 3.20 5.08 -16.79
C GLU A 63 1.75 5.15 -16.27
N ASP A 64 1.34 4.25 -15.39
CA ASP A 64 -0.01 4.27 -14.80
C ASP A 64 -0.20 5.50 -13.92
N ILE A 65 0.81 5.83 -13.11
CA ILE A 65 0.82 7.04 -12.28
C ILE A 65 0.77 8.29 -13.16
N LYS A 66 1.58 8.36 -14.20
CA LYS A 66 1.57 9.49 -15.14
C LYS A 66 0.22 9.66 -15.82
N SER A 67 -0.38 8.56 -16.27
CA SER A 67 -1.71 8.55 -16.87
C SER A 67 -2.78 9.06 -15.90
N GLY A 68 -2.77 8.56 -14.66
CA GLY A 68 -3.69 9.00 -13.61
C GLY A 68 -3.52 10.48 -13.27
N VAL A 69 -2.29 10.96 -13.13
CA VAL A 69 -1.97 12.38 -12.92
C VAL A 69 -2.50 13.23 -14.07
N PHE A 70 -2.27 12.82 -15.32
CA PHE A 70 -2.77 13.51 -16.49
C PHE A 70 -4.30 13.59 -16.50
N GLN A 71 -4.99 12.50 -16.22
CA GLN A 71 -6.46 12.46 -16.14
C GLN A 71 -7.00 13.44 -15.08
N ILE A 72 -6.40 13.50 -13.90
CA ILE A 72 -6.79 14.46 -12.85
C ILE A 72 -6.54 15.90 -13.29
N ILE A 73 -5.42 16.16 -13.98
CA ILE A 73 -5.12 17.49 -14.50
C ILE A 73 -6.17 17.93 -15.51
N GLU A 74 -6.51 17.08 -16.45
CA GLU A 74 -7.54 17.35 -17.45
C GLU A 74 -8.95 17.50 -16.86
N ALA A 75 -9.27 16.71 -15.84
CA ALA A 75 -10.56 16.76 -15.17
C ALA A 75 -10.76 18.02 -14.32
N THR A 76 -9.69 18.67 -13.86
CA THR A 76 -9.73 19.78 -12.89
C THR A 76 -9.38 21.13 -13.50
N LYS A 77 -10.08 21.52 -14.55
CA LYS A 77 -9.84 22.78 -15.29
C LYS A 77 -10.04 24.05 -14.46
N ARG A 78 -10.84 23.98 -13.38
CA ARG A 78 -11.08 25.10 -12.46
C ARG A 78 -10.06 25.18 -11.32
N TYR A 79 -8.93 24.48 -11.42
CA TYR A 79 -7.89 24.50 -10.41
C TYR A 79 -7.35 25.91 -10.18
N ASP A 80 -7.29 26.30 -8.91
CA ASP A 80 -6.71 27.56 -8.46
C ASP A 80 -5.88 27.31 -7.20
N LYS A 81 -4.56 27.53 -7.30
CA LYS A 81 -3.61 27.28 -6.20
C LYS A 81 -3.96 28.03 -4.91
N ASN A 82 -4.63 29.18 -5.01
CA ASN A 82 -5.01 30.01 -3.87
C ASN A 82 -6.19 29.42 -3.09
N LYS A 83 -6.95 28.49 -3.68
CA LYS A 83 -8.12 27.87 -3.05
C LYS A 83 -7.80 26.63 -2.21
N ARG A 84 -6.52 26.28 -2.00
CA ARG A 84 -6.09 25.09 -1.27
C ARG A 84 -6.84 24.92 0.06
N GLN A 85 -6.82 25.95 0.92
CA GLN A 85 -7.44 25.86 2.24
C GLN A 85 -8.97 25.68 2.15
N SER A 86 -9.63 26.34 1.22
CA SER A 86 -11.07 26.16 0.96
C SER A 86 -11.39 24.73 0.53
N ILE A 87 -10.58 24.15 -0.35
CA ILE A 87 -10.74 22.76 -0.81
C ILE A 87 -10.49 21.76 0.32
N ILE A 88 -9.46 21.96 1.13
CA ILE A 88 -9.22 21.12 2.32
C ILE A 88 -10.46 21.16 3.23
N ASN A 89 -10.97 22.35 3.56
CA ASN A 89 -12.11 22.49 4.46
C ASN A 89 -13.38 21.80 3.93
N LYS A 90 -13.62 21.84 2.62
CA LYS A 90 -14.75 21.15 1.97
C LYS A 90 -14.63 19.63 2.03
N ASN A 91 -13.44 19.12 2.17
CA ASN A 91 -13.14 17.67 2.22
C ASN A 91 -12.92 17.12 3.63
N LEU A 92 -13.21 17.88 4.70
CA LEU A 92 -13.03 17.39 6.08
C LEU A 92 -14.01 16.28 6.46
N LYS A 93 -15.22 16.34 5.91
CA LYS A 93 -16.23 15.31 6.18
C LYS A 93 -15.88 14.01 5.46
N LYS A 94 -16.16 12.88 6.11
CA LYS A 94 -16.02 11.55 5.53
C LYS A 94 -16.83 11.43 4.23
N LEU A 95 -16.20 10.87 3.21
CA LEU A 95 -16.87 10.56 1.96
C LEU A 95 -17.56 9.20 2.08
N ASN A 96 -18.90 9.19 1.99
CA ASN A 96 -19.69 7.96 1.92
C ASN A 96 -20.19 7.80 0.50
N HIS A 97 -19.46 7.05 -0.32
CA HIS A 97 -19.92 6.71 -1.67
C HIS A 97 -20.01 5.19 -1.82
N PRO A 98 -21.19 4.64 -2.21
CA PRO A 98 -21.39 3.19 -2.21
C PRO A 98 -20.53 2.44 -3.23
N TYR A 99 -20.07 3.11 -4.29
CA TYR A 99 -19.30 2.48 -5.38
C TYR A 99 -17.83 2.89 -5.43
N PHE A 100 -17.43 3.98 -4.80
CA PHE A 100 -16.06 4.51 -4.86
C PHE A 100 -15.47 4.64 -3.46
N TYR A 101 -15.35 3.52 -2.77
CA TYR A 101 -14.83 3.48 -1.39
C TYR A 101 -13.32 3.79 -1.33
N GLU A 102 -12.56 3.57 -2.42
CA GLU A 102 -11.14 3.86 -2.51
C GLU A 102 -10.81 5.36 -2.37
N TYR A 103 -11.76 6.22 -2.70
CA TYR A 103 -11.57 7.67 -2.53
C TYR A 103 -11.45 8.10 -1.07
N GLU A 104 -11.98 7.35 -0.11
CA GLU A 104 -11.90 7.74 1.30
C GLU A 104 -10.49 7.61 1.87
N PRO A 105 -9.74 6.51 1.68
CA PRO A 105 -8.33 6.43 2.05
C PRO A 105 -7.49 7.50 1.33
N LEU A 106 -7.70 7.68 0.03
CA LEU A 106 -6.98 8.67 -0.77
C LEU A 106 -7.23 10.10 -0.25
N ARG A 107 -8.48 10.45 0.07
CA ARG A 107 -8.85 11.73 0.67
C ARG A 107 -8.09 11.99 1.96
N LYS A 108 -8.01 11.00 2.86
CA LYS A 108 -7.28 11.11 4.12
C LYS A 108 -5.80 11.42 3.89
N ILE A 109 -5.15 10.66 3.00
CA ILE A 109 -3.74 10.86 2.64
C ILE A 109 -3.54 12.26 2.05
N CYS A 110 -4.39 12.70 1.12
CA CYS A 110 -4.30 14.03 0.53
C CYS A 110 -4.40 15.14 1.59
N ILE A 111 -5.34 15.02 2.53
CA ILE A 111 -5.48 16.00 3.63
C ILE A 111 -4.24 16.01 4.52
N GLN A 112 -3.69 14.84 4.88
CA GLN A 112 -2.47 14.73 5.69
C GLN A 112 -1.30 15.43 4.99
N ILE A 113 -1.07 15.14 3.71
CA ILE A 113 -0.01 15.76 2.92
C ILE A 113 -0.17 17.28 2.86
N LEU A 114 -1.38 17.77 2.57
CA LEU A 114 -1.61 19.21 2.37
C LEU A 114 -1.62 20.01 3.66
N ARG A 115 -2.01 19.42 4.78
CA ARG A 115 -1.99 20.07 6.10
C ARG A 115 -0.64 20.02 6.76
N HIS A 116 0.30 19.24 6.26
CA HIS A 116 1.53 18.93 6.99
C HIS A 116 1.22 18.52 8.44
N GLU A 117 0.24 17.62 8.61
CA GLU A 117 -0.15 17.16 9.94
C GLU A 117 1.09 16.55 10.60
N GLU A 118 1.61 17.28 11.54
CA GLU A 118 2.76 16.92 12.37
C GLU A 118 2.39 15.68 13.16
N LEU A 119 2.93 14.55 12.78
CA LEU A 119 3.03 13.44 13.71
C LEU A 119 4.08 13.86 14.74
N LYS A 120 3.64 14.36 15.88
CA LYS A 120 4.50 14.70 16.99
C LYS A 120 5.06 13.43 17.60
N TYR A 121 6.17 12.95 17.06
CA TYR A 121 7.01 11.97 17.74
C TYR A 121 8.18 12.69 18.40
N GLY A 122 8.27 12.62 19.74
CA GLY A 122 9.39 13.14 20.51
C GLY A 122 9.10 14.42 21.30
N ARG A 123 10.10 14.85 22.07
CA ARG A 123 10.09 16.13 22.80
C ARG A 123 10.18 17.29 21.81
N GLU A 124 9.70 18.47 22.19
CA GLU A 124 9.51 19.66 21.32
C GLU A 124 10.70 20.05 20.43
N GLU A 125 11.93 19.66 20.80
CA GLU A 125 13.16 20.00 20.09
C GLU A 125 13.45 19.09 18.87
N ASN A 126 12.81 17.90 18.75
CA ASN A 126 13.03 16.92 17.67
C ASN A 126 11.69 16.53 17.00
N LYS A 127 11.01 17.46 16.38
CA LYS A 127 9.77 17.19 15.65
C LYS A 127 10.10 16.52 14.32
N ILE A 128 9.64 15.29 14.15
CA ILE A 128 9.70 14.58 12.84
C ILE A 128 8.40 14.87 12.10
N TYR A 129 8.53 15.46 10.93
CA TYR A 129 7.42 15.70 10.00
C TYR A 129 7.36 14.56 9.00
N GLY A 130 6.24 13.86 8.92
CA GLY A 130 6.10 12.75 7.97
C GLY A 130 4.73 12.10 8.01
N ILE A 131 4.49 11.22 7.05
CA ILE A 131 3.37 10.31 7.05
C ILE A 131 3.86 9.00 7.66
N LEU A 132 3.18 8.53 8.71
CA LEU A 132 3.50 7.23 9.29
C LEU A 132 2.94 6.14 8.40
N PHE A 133 3.82 5.36 7.82
CA PHE A 133 3.46 4.12 7.15
C PHE A 133 3.74 2.93 8.07
N ASP A 134 2.83 1.97 8.09
CA ASP A 134 3.09 0.66 8.68
C ASP A 134 4.05 -0.08 7.72
N GLY A 135 5.34 -0.06 8.08
CA GLY A 135 6.40 -0.66 7.25
C GLY A 135 6.23 -2.17 7.08
N SER A 136 5.71 -2.85 8.11
CA SER A 136 5.46 -4.30 8.04
C SER A 136 4.36 -4.61 7.03
N TYR A 137 3.25 -3.86 7.06
CA TYR A 137 2.17 -4.01 6.09
C TYR A 137 2.62 -3.67 4.66
N LEU A 138 3.42 -2.61 4.50
CA LEU A 138 3.94 -2.23 3.20
C LEU A 138 4.89 -3.31 2.63
N TRP A 139 5.69 -3.93 3.49
CA TRP A 139 6.57 -5.04 3.15
C TRP A 139 5.78 -6.27 2.71
N GLU A 140 4.75 -6.63 3.44
CA GLU A 140 3.83 -7.73 3.14
C GLU A 140 3.16 -7.53 1.76
N GLU A 141 2.57 -6.35 1.50
CA GLU A 141 1.96 -6.02 0.20
C GLU A 141 2.99 -6.01 -0.94
N TYR A 142 4.21 -5.55 -0.70
CA TYR A 142 5.29 -5.59 -1.69
C TYR A 142 5.65 -7.03 -2.06
N ILE A 143 5.88 -7.89 -1.08
CA ILE A 143 6.18 -9.31 -1.32
C ILE A 143 5.00 -9.99 -2.03
N TYR A 144 3.76 -9.63 -1.73
CA TYR A 144 2.61 -10.14 -2.47
C TYR A 144 2.68 -9.81 -3.96
N THR A 145 3.13 -8.63 -4.35
CA THR A 145 3.27 -8.30 -5.79
C THR A 145 4.19 -9.26 -6.54
N ILE A 146 5.15 -9.84 -5.83
CA ILE A 146 6.11 -10.81 -6.37
C ILE A 146 5.53 -12.23 -6.37
N LEU A 147 4.81 -12.61 -5.30
CA LEU A 147 4.32 -13.99 -5.08
C LEU A 147 2.97 -14.28 -5.76
N LYS A 148 2.18 -13.27 -6.13
CA LYS A 148 0.86 -13.46 -6.73
C LYS A 148 0.86 -14.33 -8.00
N ASP A 149 1.95 -14.27 -8.79
CA ASP A 149 2.10 -15.04 -10.02
C ASP A 149 2.53 -16.52 -9.75
N LEU A 150 2.73 -16.89 -8.48
CA LEU A 150 3.15 -18.22 -8.02
C LEU A 150 2.04 -18.95 -7.25
N ASP A 151 0.80 -18.60 -7.46
CA ASP A 151 -0.39 -19.18 -6.83
C ASP A 151 -0.44 -19.06 -5.30
N PHE A 152 0.20 -18.03 -4.73
CA PHE A 152 0.07 -17.73 -3.32
C PHE A 152 -1.20 -16.94 -3.03
N LEU A 153 -2.01 -17.42 -2.12
CA LEU A 153 -3.08 -16.67 -1.48
C LEU A 153 -2.48 -15.70 -0.46
N HIS A 154 -3.12 -14.55 -0.33
CA HIS A 154 -2.73 -13.51 0.62
C HIS A 154 -3.92 -13.15 1.52
N PRO A 155 -4.15 -13.92 2.62
CA PRO A 155 -5.18 -13.61 3.59
C PRO A 155 -4.89 -12.31 4.33
N ARG A 156 -5.80 -11.34 4.27
CA ARG A 156 -5.58 -10.00 4.83
C ARG A 156 -6.16 -9.88 6.23
N ASN A 157 -5.30 -9.94 7.23
CA ASN A 157 -5.70 -9.87 8.64
C ASN A 157 -6.37 -8.53 9.00
N LYS A 158 -5.89 -7.40 8.47
CA LYS A 158 -6.49 -6.07 8.76
C LYS A 158 -7.91 -5.92 8.24
N GLU A 159 -8.16 -6.48 7.07
CA GLU A 159 -9.45 -6.38 6.35
C GLU A 159 -10.38 -7.56 6.70
N LYS A 160 -9.86 -8.58 7.40
CA LYS A 160 -10.56 -9.83 7.70
C LYS A 160 -11.08 -10.56 6.47
N THR A 161 -10.32 -10.50 5.36
CA THR A 161 -10.63 -11.17 4.11
C THR A 161 -9.76 -12.39 3.89
N ASP A 162 -10.31 -13.39 3.22
CA ASP A 162 -9.62 -14.62 2.78
C ASP A 162 -8.95 -15.44 3.88
N GLY A 163 -9.38 -15.24 5.13
CA GLY A 163 -8.89 -15.99 6.28
C GLY A 163 -9.25 -17.47 6.25
N ILE A 164 -8.38 -18.31 6.80
CA ILE A 164 -8.51 -19.76 6.85
C ILE A 164 -9.18 -20.17 8.16
N ASN A 165 -10.33 -20.85 8.08
CA ASN A 165 -11.06 -21.32 9.26
C ASN A 165 -10.50 -22.67 9.74
N LEU A 166 -9.95 -22.69 10.96
CA LEU A 166 -9.37 -23.90 11.55
C LEU A 166 -10.41 -24.79 12.27
N LEU A 167 -11.40 -24.19 12.92
CA LEU A 167 -12.37 -24.91 13.74
C LEU A 167 -13.80 -24.48 13.38
N ASN A 168 -14.53 -25.30 12.62
CA ASN A 168 -15.97 -25.13 12.35
C ASN A 168 -16.43 -23.66 12.23
N LYS A 169 -15.69 -22.84 11.52
CA LYS A 169 -15.93 -21.39 11.32
C LYS A 169 -15.73 -20.49 12.55
N LYS A 170 -15.14 -20.98 13.63
CA LYS A 170 -14.99 -20.20 14.87
C LYS A 170 -13.58 -19.63 15.09
N TRP A 171 -12.57 -20.16 14.43
CA TRP A 171 -11.20 -19.72 14.60
C TRP A 171 -10.56 -19.50 13.23
N THR A 172 -10.51 -18.26 12.84
CA THR A 172 -9.92 -17.85 11.56
C THR A 172 -8.49 -17.38 11.78
N VAL A 173 -7.56 -17.93 11.02
CA VAL A 173 -6.17 -17.51 10.98
C VAL A 173 -5.86 -16.81 9.64
N TYR A 174 -4.87 -15.95 9.68
CA TYR A 174 -4.45 -15.14 8.54
C TYR A 174 -2.93 -15.25 8.40
N PRO A 175 -2.41 -16.35 7.81
CA PRO A 175 -1.00 -16.39 7.42
C PRO A 175 -0.76 -15.33 6.32
N ASP A 176 0.43 -14.73 6.28
CA ASP A 176 0.70 -13.71 5.28
C ASP A 176 0.55 -14.28 3.86
N PHE A 177 1.11 -15.48 3.61
CA PHE A 177 0.97 -16.17 2.33
C PHE A 177 0.79 -17.66 2.51
N TYR A 178 -0.07 -18.22 1.67
CA TYR A 178 -0.29 -19.66 1.64
C TYR A 178 -0.47 -20.18 0.21
N ASN A 179 0.31 -21.19 -0.16
CA ASN A 179 0.11 -21.92 -1.41
C ASN A 179 -0.48 -23.30 -1.12
N TYR A 180 -1.74 -23.46 -1.42
CA TYR A 180 -2.48 -24.70 -1.14
C TYR A 180 -1.92 -25.90 -1.91
N ASN A 181 -1.63 -25.72 -3.20
CA ASN A 181 -1.19 -26.81 -4.09
C ASN A 181 0.18 -27.35 -3.70
N LYS A 182 1.06 -26.48 -3.29
CA LYS A 182 2.44 -26.83 -2.90
C LYS A 182 2.59 -27.05 -1.39
N GLN A 183 1.57 -26.80 -0.61
CA GLN A 183 1.55 -26.91 0.86
C GLN A 183 2.65 -26.07 1.51
N ILE A 184 2.75 -24.80 1.13
CA ILE A 184 3.74 -23.85 1.62
C ILE A 184 3.02 -22.72 2.36
N VAL A 185 3.52 -22.37 3.54
CA VAL A 185 3.09 -21.18 4.29
C VAL A 185 4.29 -20.27 4.52
N LEU A 186 4.12 -18.98 4.18
CA LEU A 186 5.15 -17.98 4.40
C LEU A 186 4.62 -16.87 5.31
N ASP A 187 5.52 -16.35 6.12
CA ASP A 187 5.27 -15.24 7.04
C ASP A 187 6.35 -14.17 6.82
N THR A 188 5.94 -12.94 6.58
CA THR A 188 6.87 -11.85 6.30
C THR A 188 7.29 -11.14 7.57
N LYS A 189 8.56 -10.81 7.66
CA LYS A 189 9.09 -10.07 8.80
C LYS A 189 9.84 -8.83 8.32
N TYR A 190 9.36 -7.66 8.69
CA TYR A 190 10.04 -6.39 8.39
C TYR A 190 11.15 -6.11 9.40
N LYS A 191 12.18 -6.99 9.36
CA LYS A 191 13.39 -6.89 10.19
C LYS A 191 14.58 -7.15 9.28
N MET A 192 15.56 -6.25 9.25
CA MET A 192 16.80 -6.48 8.49
C MET A 192 17.59 -7.62 9.14
N LEU A 193 17.97 -8.61 8.35
CA LEU A 193 18.90 -9.66 8.77
C LEU A 193 20.34 -9.13 8.66
N ASN A 194 20.99 -8.98 9.80
CA ASN A 194 22.42 -8.69 9.90
C ASN A 194 23.12 -9.94 10.41
N LYS A 195 24.45 -10.05 10.21
CA LYS A 195 25.26 -11.13 10.79
C LYS A 195 25.08 -11.27 12.30
N ASP A 196 24.85 -10.17 13.00
CA ASP A 196 24.71 -10.12 14.46
C ASP A 196 23.26 -10.36 14.95
N ASN A 197 22.26 -10.31 14.08
CA ASN A 197 20.83 -10.40 14.43
C ASN A 197 20.10 -11.50 13.65
N ASP A 198 20.72 -12.68 13.58
CA ASP A 198 20.20 -13.84 12.84
C ASP A 198 19.16 -14.66 13.63
N LYS A 199 18.79 -14.21 14.84
CA LYS A 199 17.87 -14.96 15.71
C LYS A 199 16.41 -14.61 15.38
N ILE A 200 15.68 -15.64 14.96
CA ILE A 200 14.21 -15.57 14.88
C ILE A 200 13.64 -15.56 16.29
N ASP A 201 12.75 -14.65 16.58
CA ASP A 201 12.08 -14.56 17.89
C ASP A 201 11.28 -15.84 18.18
N GLY A 202 11.18 -16.22 19.45
CA GLY A 202 10.43 -17.41 19.87
C GLY A 202 8.96 -17.35 19.47
N SER A 203 8.33 -16.17 19.52
CA SER A 203 6.96 -15.94 19.08
C SER A 203 6.76 -16.20 17.58
N ASP A 204 7.72 -15.76 16.76
CA ASP A 204 7.69 -15.96 15.31
C ASP A 204 7.83 -17.47 14.98
N LYS A 205 8.71 -18.18 15.69
CA LYS A 205 8.85 -19.64 15.57
C LYS A 205 7.55 -20.37 15.90
N HIS A 206 6.92 -20.02 17.02
CA HIS A 206 5.64 -20.62 17.40
C HIS A 206 4.54 -20.34 16.37
N GLN A 207 4.51 -19.14 15.81
CA GLN A 207 3.53 -18.76 14.80
C GLN A 207 3.66 -19.61 13.54
N ILE A 208 4.89 -19.71 12.97
CA ILE A 208 5.10 -20.48 11.74
C ILE A 208 4.87 -21.99 11.96
N ILE A 209 5.33 -22.54 13.09
CA ILE A 209 5.09 -23.93 13.47
C ILE A 209 3.59 -24.20 13.58
N SER A 210 2.84 -23.30 14.23
CA SER A 210 1.39 -23.41 14.33
C SER A 210 0.74 -23.44 12.95
N TYR A 211 1.12 -22.55 12.04
CA TYR A 211 0.58 -22.54 10.67
C TYR A 211 0.94 -23.80 9.91
N VAL A 212 2.20 -24.26 10.00
CA VAL A 212 2.67 -25.49 9.33
C VAL A 212 1.81 -26.68 9.74
N TYR A 213 1.60 -26.90 11.03
CA TYR A 213 0.82 -28.03 11.52
C TYR A 213 -0.67 -27.89 11.26
N THR A 214 -1.26 -26.69 11.48
CA THR A 214 -2.71 -26.51 11.35
C THR A 214 -3.18 -26.49 9.91
N LEU A 215 -2.33 -26.08 8.98
CA LEU A 215 -2.63 -26.03 7.55
C LEU A 215 -2.12 -27.28 6.80
N GLY A 216 -1.43 -28.19 7.48
CA GLY A 216 -0.82 -29.37 6.84
C GLY A 216 0.26 -28.98 5.82
N ALA A 217 0.96 -27.86 6.04
CA ALA A 217 1.98 -27.39 5.14
C ALA A 217 3.25 -28.24 5.26
N LYS A 218 3.87 -28.58 4.14
CA LYS A 218 5.18 -29.28 4.11
C LYS A 218 6.34 -28.33 4.38
N ILE A 219 6.14 -27.06 4.07
CA ILE A 219 7.18 -26.04 4.18
C ILE A 219 6.60 -24.80 4.86
N GLY A 220 7.31 -24.36 5.91
CA GLY A 220 7.13 -23.05 6.51
C GLY A 220 8.30 -22.15 6.17
N GLY A 221 8.07 -20.87 5.91
CA GLY A 221 9.14 -19.95 5.59
C GLY A 221 8.96 -18.56 6.14
N PHE A 222 10.06 -17.91 6.49
CA PHE A 222 10.12 -16.52 6.85
C PHE A 222 10.73 -15.71 5.72
N VAL A 223 10.11 -14.61 5.31
CA VAL A 223 10.61 -13.71 4.26
C VAL A 223 11.08 -12.41 4.88
N TYR A 224 12.37 -12.13 4.79
CA TYR A 224 13.03 -10.95 5.38
C TYR A 224 13.70 -10.08 4.32
N PRO A 225 13.75 -8.75 4.49
CA PRO A 225 14.65 -7.92 3.72
C PRO A 225 16.10 -8.15 4.15
N SER A 226 17.03 -8.20 3.20
CA SER A 226 18.46 -8.34 3.47
C SER A 226 19.29 -7.51 2.48
N GLU A 227 20.36 -6.92 2.97
CA GLU A 227 21.37 -6.26 2.13
C GLU A 227 22.51 -7.22 1.74
N ASN A 228 22.53 -8.42 2.29
CA ASN A 228 23.62 -9.37 2.12
C ASN A 228 23.19 -10.60 1.30
N LYS A 229 23.87 -10.85 0.18
CA LYS A 229 23.62 -12.01 -0.70
C LYS A 229 23.86 -13.36 -0.04
N GLU A 230 24.72 -13.44 1.01
CA GLU A 230 25.06 -14.68 1.71
C GLU A 230 23.86 -15.27 2.49
N PHE A 231 22.83 -14.47 2.79
CA PHE A 231 21.65 -14.91 3.53
C PHE A 231 20.44 -15.25 2.64
N SER A 232 20.67 -15.59 1.39
CA SER A 232 19.59 -15.70 0.41
C SER A 232 18.60 -16.84 0.67
N PHE A 233 19.03 -17.93 1.26
CA PHE A 233 18.20 -19.09 1.58
C PHE A 233 18.88 -19.96 2.63
N ASP A 234 18.20 -20.21 3.73
CA ASP A 234 18.76 -20.98 4.83
C ASP A 234 17.71 -21.91 5.45
N ASN A 235 18.02 -23.20 5.48
CA ASN A 235 17.19 -24.20 6.15
C ASN A 235 17.42 -24.11 7.65
N ILE A 236 16.40 -23.70 8.42
CA ILE A 236 16.49 -23.59 9.87
C ILE A 236 16.39 -24.96 10.54
N GLY A 237 15.76 -25.91 9.88
CA GLY A 237 15.63 -27.25 10.40
C GLY A 237 14.35 -27.97 10.01
N ILE A 238 14.35 -29.25 10.26
CA ILE A 238 13.17 -30.12 10.15
C ILE A 238 12.56 -30.22 11.55
N LEU A 239 11.23 -30.09 11.63
CA LEU A 239 10.54 -30.27 12.90
C LEU A 239 10.78 -31.68 13.45
N ASN A 240 11.28 -31.74 14.68
CA ASN A 240 11.90 -32.93 15.24
C ASN A 240 10.95 -34.15 15.28
N ARG A 241 11.34 -35.22 14.61
CA ARG A 241 10.61 -36.49 14.57
C ARG A 241 10.65 -37.29 15.87
N GLU A 242 11.64 -37.07 16.73
CA GLU A 242 11.82 -37.92 17.92
C GLU A 242 10.64 -37.82 18.90
N TYR A 243 10.03 -36.64 18.99
CA TYR A 243 8.85 -36.42 19.85
C TYR A 243 7.52 -36.72 19.16
N ASN A 244 7.52 -36.90 17.82
CA ASN A 244 6.32 -37.08 17.01
C ASN A 244 6.19 -38.47 16.39
N LYS A 245 7.00 -39.43 16.81
CA LYS A 245 7.07 -40.78 16.22
C LYS A 245 5.74 -41.53 16.10
N ASN A 246 4.76 -41.17 16.90
CA ASN A 246 3.47 -41.87 16.95
C ASN A 246 2.32 -41.13 16.24
N ILE A 247 2.55 -39.96 15.68
CA ILE A 247 1.44 -39.13 15.18
C ILE A 247 1.45 -38.99 13.66
N LEU A 248 2.62 -38.95 13.01
CA LEU A 248 2.73 -38.62 11.60
C LEU A 248 3.97 -39.30 10.96
N GLU A 249 3.90 -40.61 10.69
CA GLU A 249 5.06 -41.38 10.17
C GLU A 249 5.67 -40.79 8.87
N ASP A 250 4.85 -40.10 8.03
CA ASP A 250 5.28 -39.56 6.74
C ASP A 250 5.30 -38.01 6.65
N TYR A 251 5.00 -37.28 7.73
CA TYR A 251 4.94 -35.85 7.73
C TYR A 251 6.15 -35.21 8.43
N SER A 252 7.04 -34.61 7.65
CA SER A 252 8.27 -33.98 8.11
C SER A 252 8.42 -32.57 7.53
N PRO A 253 7.67 -31.60 8.03
CA PRO A 253 7.76 -30.26 7.50
C PRO A 253 9.09 -29.59 7.83
N SER A 254 9.57 -28.79 6.90
CA SER A 254 10.81 -28.01 7.02
C SER A 254 10.52 -26.54 7.17
N ILE A 255 11.37 -25.82 7.88
CA ILE A 255 11.27 -24.37 8.08
C ILE A 255 12.51 -23.69 7.51
N PHE A 256 12.28 -22.67 6.70
CA PHE A 256 13.31 -21.93 5.98
C PHE A 256 13.27 -20.44 6.27
N LYS A 257 14.40 -19.78 6.06
CA LYS A 257 14.52 -18.34 5.93
C LYS A 257 14.73 -17.99 4.46
N TYR A 258 13.99 -17.01 3.99
CA TYR A 258 14.10 -16.45 2.64
C TYR A 258 14.53 -15.00 2.75
N ALA A 259 15.75 -14.71 2.37
CA ALA A 259 16.23 -13.34 2.31
C ALA A 259 15.92 -12.72 0.95
N PHE A 260 15.13 -11.68 0.95
CA PHE A 260 14.94 -10.84 -0.23
C PHE A 260 16.03 -9.77 -0.25
N LEU A 261 16.83 -9.76 -1.31
CA LEU A 261 17.93 -8.84 -1.43
C LEU A 261 17.45 -7.43 -1.77
N ILE A 262 17.67 -6.49 -0.85
CA ILE A 262 17.52 -5.07 -1.11
C ILE A 262 18.84 -4.55 -1.67
N PRO A 263 18.87 -4.02 -2.89
CA PRO A 263 20.09 -3.45 -3.46
C PRO A 263 20.60 -2.29 -2.61
N ASN A 264 21.81 -2.42 -2.09
CA ASN A 264 22.50 -1.37 -1.34
C ASN A 264 23.88 -1.15 -1.93
N LYS A 265 24.22 0.09 -2.32
CA LYS A 265 25.58 0.45 -2.67
C LYS A 265 26.35 0.70 -1.38
N LYS A 266 27.40 -0.09 -1.14
CA LYS A 266 28.29 0.07 0.02
C LYS A 266 28.91 1.44 0.03
N SER A 267 29.18 1.96 1.21
CA SER A 267 29.63 3.31 1.59
C SER A 267 30.85 3.91 0.89
N ASN A 268 31.44 3.23 -0.10
CA ASN A 268 32.59 3.71 -0.89
C ASN A 268 32.30 3.79 -2.40
N GLU A 269 31.08 3.45 -2.83
CA GLU A 269 30.66 3.66 -4.22
C GLU A 269 29.59 4.75 -4.23
N GLU A 270 29.64 5.62 -5.24
CA GLU A 270 28.65 6.68 -5.43
C GLU A 270 27.23 6.14 -5.31
N ASN A 271 26.35 6.88 -4.63
CA ASN A 271 24.92 6.61 -4.58
C ASN A 271 24.41 6.26 -5.98
N PHE A 272 23.34 5.43 -6.07
CA PHE A 272 22.70 5.19 -7.37
C PHE A 272 22.59 6.52 -8.11
N GLU A 273 23.24 6.64 -9.28
CA GLU A 273 23.31 7.88 -10.04
C GLU A 273 21.92 8.41 -10.37
N ASN A 274 20.98 7.48 -10.51
CA ASN A 274 19.57 7.81 -10.69
C ASN A 274 18.66 6.66 -10.20
N ILE A 275 17.39 6.97 -10.07
CA ILE A 275 16.35 6.02 -9.64
C ILE A 275 16.19 4.83 -10.60
N ASN A 276 16.54 4.98 -11.87
CA ASN A 276 16.42 3.92 -12.87
C ASN A 276 17.44 2.80 -12.64
N ASP A 277 18.62 3.12 -12.12
CA ASP A 277 19.64 2.11 -11.82
C ASP A 277 19.22 1.27 -10.60
N PHE A 278 18.69 1.92 -9.56
CA PHE A 278 18.09 1.22 -8.45
C PHE A 278 16.94 0.31 -8.90
N LYS A 279 16.07 0.80 -9.81
CA LYS A 279 14.94 0.05 -10.34
C LYS A 279 15.38 -1.21 -11.06
N LYS A 280 16.42 -1.17 -11.88
CA LYS A 280 16.97 -2.36 -12.56
C LYS A 280 17.53 -3.39 -11.58
N GLU A 281 18.23 -2.94 -10.54
CA GLU A 281 18.79 -3.85 -9.55
C GLU A 281 17.69 -4.50 -8.69
N ILE A 282 16.65 -3.76 -8.32
CA ILE A 282 15.52 -4.33 -7.59
C ILE A 282 14.72 -5.32 -8.44
N GLU A 283 14.47 -5.04 -9.71
CA GLU A 283 13.83 -5.96 -10.66
C GLU A 283 14.63 -7.27 -10.80
N LYS A 284 15.95 -7.19 -10.79
CA LYS A 284 16.81 -8.37 -10.78
C LYS A 284 16.64 -9.17 -9.48
N SER A 285 16.62 -8.51 -8.33
CA SER A 285 16.39 -9.16 -7.03
C SER A 285 15.01 -9.81 -6.96
N GLU A 286 13.98 -9.20 -7.53
CA GLU A 286 12.63 -9.77 -7.63
C GLU A 286 12.60 -11.05 -8.47
N ASN A 287 13.28 -11.05 -9.63
CA ASN A 287 13.35 -12.22 -10.50
C ASN A 287 14.17 -13.36 -9.85
N ASP A 288 15.32 -13.03 -9.26
CA ASP A 288 16.15 -14.02 -8.53
C ASP A 288 15.36 -14.66 -7.38
N PHE A 289 14.57 -13.87 -6.65
CA PHE A 289 13.73 -14.36 -5.57
C PHE A 289 12.61 -15.27 -6.08
N LYS A 290 11.90 -14.87 -7.16
CA LYS A 290 10.87 -15.69 -7.81
C LYS A 290 11.43 -17.03 -8.28
N GLU A 291 12.60 -17.03 -8.92
CA GLU A 291 13.22 -18.27 -9.42
C GLU A 291 13.63 -19.19 -8.27
N LYS A 292 14.17 -18.66 -7.17
CA LYS A 292 14.49 -19.46 -5.99
C LYS A 292 13.26 -20.12 -5.41
N ILE A 293 12.19 -19.35 -5.19
CA ILE A 293 10.92 -19.89 -4.67
C ILE A 293 10.36 -20.97 -5.61
N LYS A 294 10.51 -20.83 -6.94
CA LYS A 294 10.09 -21.84 -7.89
C LYS A 294 10.92 -23.11 -7.79
N ASN A 295 12.24 -22.99 -7.74
CA ASN A 295 13.17 -24.11 -7.80
C ASN A 295 13.16 -24.97 -6.53
N GLU A 296 12.96 -24.35 -5.37
CA GLU A 296 12.90 -25.05 -4.09
C GLU A 296 11.58 -25.83 -3.90
N PHE A 297 10.58 -25.61 -4.75
CA PHE A 297 9.24 -26.17 -4.59
C PHE A 297 8.76 -26.94 -5.84
N GLN A 298 9.67 -27.36 -6.71
CA GLN A 298 9.37 -28.32 -7.81
C GLN A 298 9.18 -29.75 -7.32
#